data_83b373b880f07a06c8e954ae754c3b8c
#
_entry.id   83b373b880f07a06c8e954ae754c3b8c
#
_cell.length_a   1.000
_cell.length_b   1.000
_cell.length_c   1.000
_cell.angle_alpha   90.00
_cell.angle_beta   90.00
_cell.angle_gamma   90.00
#
_symmetry.space_group_name_H-M   'P 1'
#
loop_
_entity.id
_entity.type
_entity.pdbx_description
1 polymer ?
#
loop_
_entity_poly.entity_id
_entity_poly.type
_entity_poly.pdbx_seq_one_letter_code
_entity_poly.pdbx_strand_id
1 'polypeptide(L)'
;WLKVGMGLNATHSIKNYGIVSNTSNTGAKDSYGLAMDMMPWVPAYNEDGSILEVASADDQAYHNPLRNIDDAWNETRYYGVNFSSYAELDFGQFWEPLKGVKWRTNLGAQYRNSRVGSYYGEGYTNPFKNPAMAPNVANNEHSQKLSWTLENLLYINKTIKDIHSVNITLLQSAERYRTEGLNMRGYEITFPSSLWYNIGASNNAKYAPGSNFSTWSRASYMARVNYGLMDKYLLTVTGRFDGASMLAAGNKWDFFPSAALAWRMEQEKWIQQINWINQLKLRVGYGVTGNSAVNPYQTAGSVTSTY
;
A
#
# COMPACT_ATOMS: atom_id res chain seq x y z
N TRP A 1 -32.01 8.15 15.00
CA TRP A 1 -31.19 7.66 16.11
C TRP A 1 -30.06 6.73 15.63
N LEU A 2 -30.29 5.90 14.62
CA LEU A 2 -29.30 5.01 14.02
C LEU A 2 -29.05 5.40 12.57
N LYS A 3 -27.80 5.60 12.19
CA LYS A 3 -27.35 5.73 10.80
C LYS A 3 -26.38 4.60 10.51
N VAL A 4 -26.61 3.89 9.42
CA VAL A 4 -25.75 2.82 8.94
C VAL A 4 -25.40 3.11 7.49
N GLY A 5 -24.15 2.93 7.16
CA GLY A 5 -23.68 2.99 5.78
C GLY A 5 -22.70 1.87 5.50
N MET A 6 -22.74 1.35 4.28
CA MET A 6 -21.80 0.35 3.82
C MET A 6 -21.42 0.62 2.36
N GLY A 7 -20.20 0.28 2.02
CA GLY A 7 -19.68 0.32 0.68
C GLY A 7 -18.87 -0.94 0.38
N LEU A 8 -19.07 -1.51 -0.79
CA LEU A 8 -18.30 -2.63 -1.29
C LEU A 8 -17.79 -2.27 -2.69
N ASN A 9 -16.49 -2.43 -2.89
CA ASN A 9 -15.86 -2.30 -4.19
C ASN A 9 -15.07 -3.58 -4.48
N ALA A 10 -15.35 -4.20 -5.60
CA ALA A 10 -14.63 -5.37 -6.10
C ALA A 10 -13.94 -5.03 -7.43
N THR A 11 -12.68 -5.40 -7.54
CA THR A 11 -11.86 -5.16 -8.73
C THR A 11 -11.26 -6.46 -9.20
N HIS A 12 -11.36 -6.71 -10.49
CA HIS A 12 -10.62 -7.77 -11.17
C HIS A 12 -9.86 -7.15 -12.34
N SER A 13 -8.59 -7.49 -12.47
CA SER A 13 -7.81 -7.10 -13.63
C SER A 13 -6.87 -8.20 -14.07
N ILE A 14 -6.72 -8.33 -15.37
CA ILE A 14 -5.72 -9.17 -16.01
C ILE A 14 -4.83 -8.23 -16.82
N LYS A 15 -3.54 -8.28 -16.58
CA LYS A 15 -2.53 -7.55 -17.33
C LYS A 15 -1.60 -8.55 -17.96
N ASN A 16 -1.58 -8.55 -19.27
CA ASN A 16 -0.58 -9.26 -20.05
C ASN A 16 0.49 -8.24 -20.40
N TYR A 17 1.60 -8.31 -19.72
CA TYR A 17 2.76 -7.56 -20.11
C TYR A 17 3.38 -8.36 -21.26
N GLY A 18 3.21 -7.88 -22.49
CA GLY A 18 4.15 -8.25 -23.53
C GLY A 18 5.52 -7.95 -22.93
N ILE A 19 6.49 -8.68 -23.21
CA ILE A 19 7.91 -8.63 -22.87
C ILE A 19 8.31 -7.64 -21.78
N VAL A 20 8.70 -8.18 -20.66
CA VAL A 20 9.27 -7.43 -19.54
C VAL A 20 10.76 -7.23 -19.78
N SER A 21 11.18 -6.02 -19.56
CA SER A 21 12.52 -5.48 -19.50
C SER A 21 13.68 -6.47 -19.54
N ASN A 22 14.47 -6.35 -20.55
CA ASN A 22 15.83 -6.86 -20.54
C ASN A 22 16.70 -5.90 -19.69
N THR A 23 17.27 -6.38 -18.62
CA THR A 23 18.33 -5.66 -17.91
C THR A 23 19.63 -5.84 -18.68
N SER A 24 19.86 -5.03 -19.70
CA SER A 24 21.21 -4.88 -20.24
C SER A 24 22.11 -4.15 -19.23
N ASN A 25 23.41 -4.21 -19.38
CA ASN A 25 24.37 -3.44 -18.57
C ASN A 25 24.10 -1.91 -18.60
N THR A 26 23.18 -1.44 -19.43
CA THR A 26 22.75 -0.05 -19.62
C THR A 26 21.40 0.28 -18.97
N GLY A 27 20.80 -0.65 -18.20
CA GLY A 27 19.49 -0.48 -17.53
C GLY A 27 18.42 -1.38 -18.10
N ALA A 28 17.36 -1.58 -17.31
CA ALA A 28 16.21 -2.39 -17.72
C ALA A 28 15.42 -1.67 -18.81
N LYS A 29 15.34 -2.23 -19.99
CA LYS A 29 14.49 -1.71 -21.09
C LYS A 29 13.40 -2.71 -21.42
N ASP A 30 12.16 -2.20 -21.56
CA ASP A 30 11.06 -2.97 -22.12
C ASP A 30 11.27 -3.15 -23.64
N SER A 31 10.43 -3.95 -24.27
CA SER A 31 10.58 -4.19 -25.71
C SER A 31 10.41 -2.95 -26.56
N TYR A 32 9.62 -2.00 -26.09
CA TYR A 32 9.49 -0.72 -26.76
C TYR A 32 10.79 0.08 -26.68
N GLY A 33 11.41 0.13 -25.48
CA GLY A 33 12.71 0.75 -25.30
C GLY A 33 13.81 0.08 -26.12
N LEU A 34 13.79 -1.27 -26.22
CA LEU A 34 14.72 -2.00 -27.11
C LEU A 34 14.48 -1.68 -28.58
N ALA A 35 13.21 -1.60 -29.00
CA ALA A 35 12.88 -1.26 -30.37
C ALA A 35 13.30 0.17 -30.75
N MET A 36 13.24 1.09 -29.79
CA MET A 36 13.70 2.47 -30.02
C MET A 36 15.23 2.59 -30.11
N ASP A 37 15.95 1.69 -29.48
CA ASP A 37 17.42 1.67 -29.52
C ASP A 37 17.97 0.96 -30.77
N MET A 38 17.13 0.17 -31.45
CA MET A 38 17.54 -0.51 -32.68
C MET A 38 17.88 0.49 -33.78
N MET A 39 18.98 0.23 -34.47
CA MET A 39 19.40 1.05 -35.59
C MET A 39 18.41 0.91 -36.73
N PRO A 40 17.88 2.03 -37.31
CA PRO A 40 16.80 1.99 -38.34
C PRO A 40 17.14 1.23 -39.63
N TRP A 41 18.43 1.05 -39.91
CA TRP A 41 18.93 0.36 -41.08
C TRP A 41 19.21 -1.13 -40.92
N VAL A 42 19.10 -1.63 -39.64
CA VAL A 42 19.31 -3.06 -39.38
C VAL A 42 18.03 -3.82 -39.69
N PRO A 43 18.07 -4.84 -40.55
CA PRO A 43 16.87 -5.64 -40.83
C PRO A 43 16.45 -6.43 -39.61
N ALA A 44 15.15 -6.64 -39.44
CA ALA A 44 14.61 -7.44 -38.35
C ALA A 44 14.81 -8.96 -38.55
N TYR A 45 15.01 -9.37 -39.77
CA TYR A 45 15.13 -10.79 -40.20
C TYR A 45 16.38 -11.00 -41.04
N ASN A 46 16.94 -12.19 -40.93
CA ASN A 46 17.95 -12.70 -41.85
C ASN A 46 17.36 -13.01 -43.24
N GLU A 47 18.21 -13.26 -44.22
CA GLU A 47 17.78 -13.61 -45.56
C GLU A 47 16.94 -14.90 -45.64
N ASP A 48 17.15 -15.81 -44.70
CA ASP A 48 16.42 -17.07 -44.55
C ASP A 48 15.05 -16.92 -43.84
N GLY A 49 14.69 -15.69 -43.42
CA GLY A 49 13.44 -15.38 -42.70
C GLY A 49 13.52 -15.63 -41.20
N SER A 50 14.63 -16.07 -40.65
CA SER A 50 14.83 -16.17 -39.22
C SER A 50 15.03 -14.78 -38.61
N ILE A 51 14.69 -14.63 -37.31
CA ILE A 51 14.90 -13.37 -36.61
C ILE A 51 16.38 -13.10 -36.43
N LEU A 52 16.83 -11.91 -36.81
CA LEU A 52 18.21 -11.47 -36.57
C LEU A 52 18.42 -11.23 -35.07
N GLU A 53 19.34 -11.94 -34.45
CA GLU A 53 19.50 -11.92 -32.96
C GLU A 53 20.06 -10.61 -32.41
N VAL A 54 21.08 -10.10 -33.07
CA VAL A 54 21.81 -8.88 -32.68
C VAL A 54 22.03 -7.99 -33.88
N ALA A 55 22.07 -6.68 -33.65
CA ALA A 55 22.19 -5.70 -34.72
C ALA A 55 23.52 -5.80 -35.48
N SER A 56 24.59 -6.23 -34.82
CA SER A 56 25.93 -6.40 -35.39
C SER A 56 26.70 -7.43 -34.59
N ALA A 57 27.58 -8.17 -35.24
CA ALA A 57 28.51 -9.09 -34.57
C ALA A 57 29.43 -8.35 -33.56
N ASP A 58 29.75 -7.09 -33.85
CA ASP A 58 30.62 -6.24 -33.01
C ASP A 58 29.87 -5.54 -31.88
N ASP A 59 28.53 -5.48 -31.93
CA ASP A 59 27.70 -4.83 -30.92
C ASP A 59 26.58 -5.76 -30.43
N GLN A 60 26.93 -6.62 -29.50
CA GLN A 60 26.01 -7.57 -28.89
C GLN A 60 25.10 -6.96 -27.81
N ALA A 61 25.19 -5.65 -27.58
CA ALA A 61 24.36 -4.96 -26.59
C ALA A 61 22.91 -4.72 -27.07
N TYR A 62 22.70 -4.68 -28.39
CA TYR A 62 21.40 -4.39 -28.99
C TYR A 62 20.76 -5.68 -29.51
N HIS A 63 19.96 -6.29 -28.68
CA HIS A 63 19.17 -7.48 -29.05
C HIS A 63 17.88 -7.10 -29.75
N ASN A 64 17.53 -7.87 -30.78
CA ASN A 64 16.29 -7.69 -31.52
C ASN A 64 15.07 -7.98 -30.63
N PRO A 65 14.19 -7.00 -30.39
CA PRO A 65 13.02 -7.17 -29.53
C PRO A 65 12.02 -8.20 -30.04
N LEU A 66 11.98 -8.47 -31.36
CA LEU A 66 11.08 -9.47 -31.93
C LEU A 66 11.34 -10.87 -31.38
N ARG A 67 12.59 -11.19 -31.06
CA ARG A 67 12.94 -12.48 -30.47
C ARG A 67 12.24 -12.73 -29.13
N ASN A 68 11.96 -11.68 -28.41
CA ASN A 68 11.28 -11.76 -27.10
C ASN A 68 9.76 -11.91 -27.22
N ILE A 69 9.16 -11.50 -28.35
CA ILE A 69 7.69 -11.47 -28.52
C ILE A 69 7.11 -12.88 -28.47
N ASP A 70 7.77 -13.84 -29.08
CA ASP A 70 7.27 -15.21 -29.19
C ASP A 70 7.69 -16.11 -28.03
N ASP A 71 8.74 -15.73 -27.30
CA ASP A 71 9.35 -16.56 -26.26
C ASP A 71 9.20 -16.04 -24.83
N ALA A 72 8.52 -14.91 -24.64
CA ALA A 72 8.30 -14.36 -23.30
C ALA A 72 6.83 -14.09 -23.01
N TRP A 73 6.34 -14.62 -21.93
CA TRP A 73 4.97 -14.48 -21.48
C TRP A 73 4.94 -14.00 -20.05
N ASN A 74 4.17 -12.95 -19.77
CA ASN A 74 3.97 -12.43 -18.41
C ASN A 74 2.51 -12.02 -18.23
N GLU A 75 1.87 -12.62 -17.23
CA GLU A 75 0.49 -12.32 -16.87
C GLU A 75 0.41 -11.97 -15.38
N THR A 76 -0.20 -10.84 -15.07
CA THR A 76 -0.60 -10.52 -13.70
C THR A 76 -2.12 -10.54 -13.60
N ARG A 77 -2.65 -11.40 -12.74
CA ARG A 77 -4.07 -11.41 -12.34
C ARG A 77 -4.21 -10.82 -10.95
N TYR A 78 -5.12 -9.89 -10.83
CA TYR A 78 -5.38 -9.20 -9.58
C TYR A 78 -6.86 -9.26 -9.24
N TYR A 79 -7.14 -9.62 -7.99
CA TYR A 79 -8.46 -9.56 -7.38
C TYR A 79 -8.37 -8.70 -6.13
N GLY A 80 -9.22 -7.69 -6.03
CA GLY A 80 -9.29 -6.79 -4.89
C GLY A 80 -10.72 -6.63 -4.40
N VAL A 81 -10.91 -6.70 -3.09
CA VAL A 81 -12.18 -6.39 -2.44
C VAL A 81 -11.90 -5.37 -1.35
N ASN A 82 -12.59 -4.24 -1.41
CA ASN A 82 -12.58 -3.23 -0.38
C ASN A 82 -13.99 -3.13 0.21
N PHE A 83 -14.09 -3.33 1.50
CA PHE A 83 -15.31 -3.18 2.29
C PHE A 83 -15.14 -2.03 3.25
N SER A 84 -16.15 -1.18 3.35
CA SER A 84 -16.25 -0.13 4.36
C SER A 84 -17.64 -0.09 4.93
N SER A 85 -17.78 0.09 6.23
CA SER A 85 -19.06 0.28 6.87
C SER A 85 -18.95 1.18 8.07
N TYR A 86 -20.04 1.80 8.43
CA TYR A 86 -20.18 2.51 9.69
C TYR A 86 -21.57 2.34 10.28
N ALA A 87 -21.63 2.40 11.58
CA ALA A 87 -22.85 2.56 12.34
C ALA A 87 -22.68 3.75 13.29
N GLU A 88 -23.65 4.67 13.31
CA GLU A 88 -23.67 5.84 14.18
C GLU A 88 -24.98 5.86 14.98
N LEU A 89 -24.85 5.93 16.30
CA LEU A 89 -25.94 6.06 17.26
C LEU A 89 -25.96 7.48 17.82
N ASP A 90 -27.09 8.17 17.73
CA ASP A 90 -27.33 9.45 18.35
C ASP A 90 -28.16 9.24 19.63
N PHE A 91 -27.48 9.30 20.78
CA PHE A 91 -28.09 9.06 22.08
C PHE A 91 -29.12 10.14 22.48
N GLY A 92 -28.97 11.36 21.95
CA GLY A 92 -29.88 12.45 22.21
C GLY A 92 -31.30 12.20 21.70
N GLN A 93 -31.48 11.25 20.77
CA GLN A 93 -32.78 10.84 20.30
C GLN A 93 -33.54 9.93 21.28
N PHE A 94 -32.81 9.31 22.22
CA PHE A 94 -33.42 8.43 23.23
C PHE A 94 -33.58 9.12 24.57
N TRP A 95 -32.66 10.02 24.90
CA TRP A 95 -32.63 10.67 26.20
C TRP A 95 -32.09 12.09 26.09
N GLU A 96 -32.95 13.08 26.38
CA GLU A 96 -32.64 14.51 26.22
C GLU A 96 -31.30 14.96 26.90
N PRO A 97 -30.93 14.49 28.10
CA PRO A 97 -29.64 14.83 28.73
C PRO A 97 -28.44 14.42 27.90
N LEU A 98 -28.58 13.40 27.02
CA LEU A 98 -27.54 12.92 26.12
C LEU A 98 -27.52 13.62 24.75
N LYS A 99 -28.32 14.70 24.58
CA LYS A 99 -28.27 15.50 23.36
C LYS A 99 -26.88 16.00 23.07
N GLY A 100 -26.40 15.72 21.84
CA GLY A 100 -25.02 16.00 21.41
C GLY A 100 -24.02 14.86 21.68
N VAL A 101 -24.46 13.73 22.24
CA VAL A 101 -23.63 12.53 22.43
C VAL A 101 -23.91 11.55 21.30
N LYS A 102 -22.88 11.17 20.55
CA LYS A 102 -22.96 10.21 19.45
C LYS A 102 -21.84 9.18 19.57
N TRP A 103 -22.17 7.94 19.29
CA TRP A 103 -21.20 6.88 19.11
C TRP A 103 -21.17 6.43 17.66
N ARG A 104 -19.98 6.31 17.10
CA ARG A 104 -19.78 5.85 15.75
C ARG A 104 -18.73 4.75 15.72
N THR A 105 -19.06 3.63 15.08
CA THR A 105 -18.11 2.57 14.76
C THR A 105 -17.89 2.56 13.27
N ASN A 106 -16.61 2.58 12.83
CA ASN A 106 -16.20 2.40 11.45
C ASN A 106 -15.47 1.05 11.34
N LEU A 107 -15.78 0.30 10.30
CA LEU A 107 -15.08 -0.93 9.93
C LEU A 107 -14.65 -0.83 8.48
N GLY A 108 -13.35 -0.92 8.24
CA GLY A 108 -12.74 -1.06 6.93
C GLY A 108 -12.06 -2.41 6.80
N ALA A 109 -12.22 -3.08 5.66
CA ALA A 109 -11.48 -4.30 5.35
C ALA A 109 -11.06 -4.29 3.88
N GLN A 110 -9.86 -4.76 3.62
CA GLN A 110 -9.31 -4.88 2.28
C GLN A 110 -8.68 -6.26 2.10
N TYR A 111 -9.11 -6.95 1.08
CA TYR A 111 -8.50 -8.19 0.62
C TYR A 111 -7.94 -7.98 -0.78
N ARG A 112 -6.71 -8.42 -0.98
CA ARG A 112 -6.04 -8.42 -2.28
C ARG A 112 -5.42 -9.77 -2.53
N ASN A 113 -5.66 -10.32 -3.71
CA ASN A 113 -5.00 -11.51 -4.21
C ASN A 113 -4.35 -11.16 -5.55
N SER A 114 -3.09 -11.48 -5.70
CA SER A 114 -2.33 -11.26 -6.93
C SER A 114 -1.60 -12.54 -7.30
N ARG A 115 -1.71 -12.92 -8.57
CA ARG A 115 -0.91 -13.97 -9.18
C ARG A 115 -0.12 -13.39 -10.33
N VAL A 116 1.19 -13.58 -10.30
CA VAL A 116 2.10 -13.24 -11.40
C VAL A 116 2.66 -14.52 -11.97
N GLY A 117 2.35 -14.79 -13.24
CA GLY A 117 2.94 -15.88 -14.00
C GLY A 117 3.89 -15.32 -15.06
N SER A 118 5.08 -15.87 -15.16
CA SER A 118 6.01 -15.54 -16.24
C SER A 118 6.69 -16.79 -16.78
N TYR A 119 6.89 -16.79 -18.08
CA TYR A 119 7.62 -17.83 -18.81
C TYR A 119 8.60 -17.16 -19.77
N TYR A 120 9.80 -17.67 -19.83
CA TYR A 120 10.84 -17.23 -20.70
C TYR A 120 11.41 -18.45 -21.41
N GLY A 121 11.22 -18.51 -22.71
CA GLY A 121 11.65 -19.61 -23.58
C GLY A 121 13.14 -19.59 -23.94
N GLU A 122 13.56 -20.52 -24.78
CA GLU A 122 14.95 -20.70 -25.19
C GLU A 122 15.49 -19.49 -25.96
N GLY A 123 14.66 -18.91 -26.80
CA GLY A 123 14.99 -17.74 -27.62
C GLY A 123 15.08 -16.44 -26.83
N TYR A 124 14.51 -16.39 -25.65
CA TYR A 124 14.50 -15.16 -24.85
C TYR A 124 15.86 -14.78 -24.33
N THR A 125 16.34 -13.61 -24.69
CA THR A 125 17.61 -13.05 -24.21
C THR A 125 17.36 -12.30 -22.88
N ASN A 126 17.52 -12.99 -21.78
CA ASN A 126 17.44 -12.40 -20.44
C ASN A 126 18.79 -12.55 -19.74
N PRO A 127 19.36 -11.48 -19.18
CA PRO A 127 20.56 -11.57 -18.37
C PRO A 127 20.39 -12.42 -17.10
N PHE A 128 19.15 -12.63 -16.64
CA PHE A 128 18.84 -13.60 -15.57
C PHE A 128 18.78 -15.05 -16.08
N LYS A 129 18.76 -15.26 -17.38
CA LYS A 129 18.90 -16.56 -18.00
C LYS A 129 20.41 -16.83 -18.08
N ASN A 130 20.95 -17.52 -17.09
CA ASN A 130 22.26 -18.09 -17.26
C ASN A 130 22.17 -19.23 -18.28
N PRO A 131 22.72 -19.08 -19.50
CA PRO A 131 22.63 -20.12 -20.54
C PRO A 131 23.17 -21.47 -20.07
N ALA A 132 24.09 -21.48 -19.10
CA ALA A 132 24.65 -22.68 -18.49
C ALA A 132 23.68 -23.37 -17.52
N MET A 133 22.57 -22.72 -17.13
CA MET A 133 21.66 -23.25 -16.10
C MET A 133 20.35 -23.82 -16.66
N ALA A 134 19.78 -23.23 -17.69
CA ALA A 134 18.52 -23.76 -18.26
C ALA A 134 18.13 -23.10 -19.59
N PRO A 135 17.61 -23.86 -20.55
CA PRO A 135 17.08 -23.33 -21.80
C PRO A 135 15.86 -22.45 -21.62
N ASN A 136 15.00 -22.77 -20.66
CA ASN A 136 13.79 -22.00 -20.35
C ASN A 136 13.52 -21.93 -18.83
N VAL A 137 12.68 -20.99 -18.42
CA VAL A 137 12.30 -20.78 -17.02
C VAL A 137 10.85 -20.32 -16.88
N ALA A 138 10.13 -20.88 -15.92
CA ALA A 138 8.80 -20.41 -15.54
C ALA A 138 8.76 -19.98 -14.07
N ASN A 139 8.04 -18.89 -13.77
CA ASN A 139 7.77 -18.45 -12.41
C ASN A 139 6.25 -18.37 -12.19
N ASN A 140 5.84 -18.68 -10.99
CA ASN A 140 4.47 -18.48 -10.53
C ASN A 140 4.51 -17.92 -9.11
N GLU A 141 4.06 -16.69 -8.97
CA GLU A 141 4.05 -15.99 -7.69
C GLU A 141 2.61 -15.72 -7.28
N HIS A 142 2.28 -16.07 -6.06
CA HIS A 142 1.03 -15.74 -5.39
C HIS A 142 1.29 -14.82 -4.23
N SER A 143 0.48 -13.77 -4.10
CA SER A 143 0.50 -12.87 -2.96
C SER A 143 -0.92 -12.60 -2.50
N GLN A 144 -1.16 -12.81 -1.21
CA GLN A 144 -2.41 -12.47 -0.55
C GLN A 144 -2.13 -11.41 0.51
N LYS A 145 -2.97 -10.39 0.55
CA LYS A 145 -2.90 -9.31 1.53
C LYS A 145 -4.29 -9.10 2.13
N LEU A 146 -4.35 -9.15 3.45
CA LEU A 146 -5.56 -8.85 4.20
C LEU A 146 -5.25 -7.74 5.19
N SER A 147 -6.02 -6.68 5.15
CA SER A 147 -5.98 -5.63 6.18
C SER A 147 -7.37 -5.29 6.65
N TRP A 148 -7.48 -4.91 7.91
CA TRP A 148 -8.71 -4.38 8.46
C TRP A 148 -8.40 -3.31 9.50
N THR A 149 -9.33 -2.36 9.63
CA THR A 149 -9.30 -1.28 10.61
C THR A 149 -10.67 -1.19 11.27
N LEU A 150 -10.70 -1.17 12.59
CA LEU A 150 -11.87 -0.93 13.40
C LEU A 150 -11.65 0.33 14.22
N GLU A 151 -12.59 1.26 14.18
CA GLU A 151 -12.55 2.48 14.96
C GLU A 151 -13.85 2.67 15.71
N ASN A 152 -13.76 2.95 16.98
CA ASN A 152 -14.88 3.35 17.82
C ASN A 152 -14.67 4.78 18.26
N LEU A 153 -15.61 5.65 17.96
CA LEU A 153 -15.56 7.07 18.27
C LEU A 153 -16.76 7.45 19.15
N LEU A 154 -16.47 8.18 20.21
CA LEU A 154 -17.51 8.84 21.00
C LEU A 154 -17.34 10.35 20.84
N TYR A 155 -18.40 11.00 20.37
CA TYR A 155 -18.48 12.44 20.23
C TYR A 155 -19.39 12.99 21.32
N ILE A 156 -18.95 14.05 21.99
CA ILE A 156 -19.75 14.78 22.97
C ILE A 156 -19.67 16.25 22.60
N ASN A 157 -20.78 16.81 22.14
CA ASN A 157 -20.87 18.21 21.72
C ASN A 157 -21.87 18.94 22.62
N LYS A 158 -21.43 19.93 23.34
CA LYS A 158 -22.25 20.71 24.25
C LYS A 158 -21.97 22.21 24.07
N THR A 159 -23.03 22.99 24.01
CA THR A 159 -22.98 24.45 24.10
C THR A 159 -23.66 24.85 25.40
N ILE A 160 -22.99 25.62 26.24
CA ILE A 160 -23.46 26.05 27.56
C ILE A 160 -23.59 27.57 27.53
N LYS A 161 -24.79 28.06 27.78
CA LYS A 161 -25.15 29.49 27.84
C LYS A 161 -24.74 30.27 26.60
N ASP A 162 -24.65 29.62 25.43
CA ASP A 162 -24.20 30.19 24.15
C ASP A 162 -22.80 30.86 24.20
N ILE A 163 -22.07 30.64 25.28
CA ILE A 163 -20.75 31.23 25.53
C ILE A 163 -19.65 30.17 25.44
N HIS A 164 -19.93 28.97 25.95
CA HIS A 164 -18.97 27.89 26.02
C HIS A 164 -19.34 26.79 25.03
N SER A 165 -18.48 26.53 24.07
CA SER A 165 -18.58 25.38 23.15
C SER A 165 -17.57 24.31 23.56
N VAL A 166 -18.02 23.10 23.85
CA VAL A 166 -17.18 21.97 24.23
C VAL A 166 -17.45 20.82 23.28
N ASN A 167 -16.39 20.38 22.59
CA ASN A 167 -16.45 19.21 21.71
C ASN A 167 -15.39 18.22 22.18
N ILE A 168 -15.80 17.05 22.63
CA ILE A 168 -14.93 15.98 23.08
C ILE A 168 -15.02 14.85 22.06
N THR A 169 -13.89 14.33 21.64
CA THR A 169 -13.79 13.13 20.83
C THR A 169 -12.91 12.11 21.55
N LEU A 170 -13.48 10.95 21.83
CA LEU A 170 -12.71 9.79 22.26
C LEU A 170 -12.64 8.79 21.09
N LEU A 171 -11.47 8.23 20.86
CA LEU A 171 -11.23 7.23 19.83
C LEU A 171 -10.53 6.02 20.45
N GLN A 172 -11.01 4.85 20.09
CA GLN A 172 -10.30 3.59 20.18
C GLN A 172 -10.20 3.04 18.76
N SER A 173 -9.00 2.70 18.31
CA SER A 173 -8.79 2.03 17.02
C SER A 173 -7.92 0.79 17.15
N ALA A 174 -8.18 -0.17 16.27
CA ALA A 174 -7.37 -1.35 16.08
C ALA A 174 -7.24 -1.62 14.57
N GLU A 175 -6.04 -1.95 14.16
CA GLU A 175 -5.78 -2.35 12.78
C GLU A 175 -4.84 -3.56 12.72
N ARG A 176 -4.99 -4.35 11.69
CA ARG A 176 -4.12 -5.47 11.40
C ARG A 176 -3.87 -5.57 9.91
N TYR A 177 -2.64 -5.88 9.58
CA TYR A 177 -2.18 -6.18 8.24
C TYR A 177 -1.52 -7.55 8.23
N ARG A 178 -1.85 -8.36 7.22
CA ARG A 178 -1.26 -9.67 6.98
C ARG A 178 -0.97 -9.82 5.50
N THR A 179 0.22 -10.28 5.19
CA THR A 179 0.61 -10.67 3.84
C THR A 179 1.21 -12.07 3.85
N GLU A 180 0.86 -12.82 2.83
CA GLU A 180 1.39 -14.15 2.56
C GLU A 180 1.83 -14.19 1.10
N GLY A 181 2.95 -14.80 0.84
CA GLY A 181 3.46 -15.00 -0.49
C GLY A 181 3.96 -16.42 -0.68
N LEU A 182 3.76 -16.90 -1.89
CA LEU A 182 4.30 -18.16 -2.37
C LEU A 182 4.89 -17.88 -3.75
N ASN A 183 6.12 -18.28 -3.95
CA ASN A 183 6.74 -18.24 -5.26
C ASN A 183 7.30 -19.62 -5.62
N MET A 184 7.17 -19.96 -6.86
CA MET A 184 7.70 -21.17 -7.45
C MET A 184 8.41 -20.81 -8.73
N ARG A 185 9.63 -21.33 -8.88
CA ARG A 185 10.42 -21.16 -10.09
C ARG A 185 10.86 -22.53 -10.56
N GLY A 186 10.54 -22.88 -11.80
CA GLY A 186 10.98 -24.08 -12.45
C GLY A 186 11.90 -23.76 -13.63
N TYR A 187 12.91 -24.57 -13.82
CA TYR A 187 13.84 -24.51 -14.94
C TYR A 187 13.70 -25.74 -15.80
N GLU A 188 14.03 -25.62 -17.09
CA GLU A 188 13.91 -26.74 -18.04
C GLU A 188 12.49 -27.31 -18.08
N ILE A 189 11.53 -26.44 -18.33
CA ILE A 189 10.13 -26.83 -18.49
C ILE A 189 10.01 -27.72 -19.70
N THR A 190 9.66 -28.99 -19.47
CA THR A 190 9.59 -30.02 -20.52
C THR A 190 8.58 -29.69 -21.62
N PHE A 191 7.47 -29.06 -21.24
CA PHE A 191 6.41 -28.67 -22.16
C PHE A 191 6.24 -27.15 -22.16
N PRO A 192 6.88 -26.39 -23.07
CA PRO A 192 6.80 -24.94 -23.14
C PRO A 192 5.37 -24.39 -23.17
N SER A 193 4.43 -25.10 -23.80
CA SER A 193 3.02 -24.74 -23.85
C SER A 193 2.31 -24.73 -22.49
N SER A 194 2.89 -25.37 -21.46
CA SER A 194 2.36 -25.33 -20.10
C SER A 194 2.66 -24.03 -19.36
N LEU A 195 3.58 -23.21 -19.90
CA LEU A 195 4.01 -21.94 -19.31
C LEU A 195 4.34 -22.13 -17.80
N TRP A 196 3.73 -21.31 -16.92
CA TRP A 196 3.84 -21.39 -15.46
C TRP A 196 2.76 -22.25 -14.78
N TYR A 197 1.90 -22.89 -15.55
CA TYR A 197 0.78 -23.65 -14.98
C TYR A 197 1.19 -25.04 -14.48
N ASN A 198 2.32 -25.58 -14.97
CA ASN A 198 2.82 -26.89 -14.55
C ASN A 198 4.32 -26.85 -14.26
N ILE A 199 4.70 -26.08 -13.23
CA ILE A 199 6.10 -26.00 -12.78
C ILE A 199 6.60 -27.36 -12.24
N GLY A 200 5.70 -28.22 -11.77
CA GLY A 200 6.05 -29.57 -11.34
C GLY A 200 6.66 -30.46 -12.43
N ALA A 201 6.47 -30.13 -13.70
CA ALA A 201 7.11 -30.80 -14.84
C ALA A 201 8.50 -30.23 -15.18
N SER A 202 9.05 -29.35 -14.39
CA SER A 202 10.40 -28.83 -14.53
C SER A 202 11.44 -29.86 -14.07
N ASN A 203 12.70 -29.66 -14.44
CA ASN A 203 13.81 -30.45 -13.89
C ASN A 203 13.88 -30.24 -12.38
N ASN A 204 13.58 -31.29 -11.62
CA ASN A 204 13.49 -31.26 -10.16
C ASN A 204 14.77 -30.80 -9.46
N ALA A 205 15.92 -31.03 -10.06
CA ALA A 205 17.21 -30.60 -9.51
C ALA A 205 17.37 -29.07 -9.47
N LYS A 206 16.56 -28.34 -10.24
CA LYS A 206 16.61 -26.89 -10.36
C LYS A 206 15.35 -26.20 -9.82
N TYR A 207 14.40 -26.94 -9.23
CA TYR A 207 13.20 -26.39 -8.63
C TYR A 207 13.52 -25.57 -7.37
N ALA A 208 13.02 -24.35 -7.28
CA ALA A 208 13.24 -23.44 -6.16
C ALA A 208 11.90 -22.87 -5.63
N PRO A 209 11.24 -23.55 -4.66
CA PRO A 209 10.07 -23.00 -4.00
C PRO A 209 10.48 -21.95 -2.95
N GLY A 210 9.64 -20.95 -2.76
CA GLY A 210 9.80 -19.96 -1.71
C GLY A 210 8.47 -19.53 -1.12
N SER A 211 8.46 -19.19 0.14
CA SER A 211 7.29 -18.63 0.80
C SER A 211 7.68 -17.51 1.75
N ASN A 212 6.78 -16.58 1.95
CA ASN A 212 6.94 -15.50 2.92
C ASN A 212 5.65 -15.27 3.68
N PHE A 213 5.79 -14.77 4.89
CA PHE A 213 4.70 -14.39 5.75
C PHE A 213 5.09 -13.15 6.54
N SER A 214 4.19 -12.18 6.60
CA SER A 214 4.38 -11.00 7.43
C SER A 214 3.05 -10.53 7.99
N THR A 215 3.05 -10.13 9.26
CA THR A 215 1.88 -9.55 9.91
C THR A 215 2.30 -8.48 10.90
N TRP A 216 1.50 -7.44 11.01
CA TRP A 216 1.63 -6.43 12.06
C TRP A 216 0.25 -5.96 12.49
N SER A 217 0.19 -5.37 13.67
CA SER A 217 -1.01 -4.76 14.23
C SER A 217 -0.67 -3.46 14.96
N ARG A 218 -1.65 -2.56 14.98
CA ARG A 218 -1.62 -1.33 15.78
C ARG A 218 -2.89 -1.21 16.58
N ALA A 219 -2.78 -0.56 17.72
CA ALA A 219 -3.92 -0.14 18.51
C ALA A 219 -3.68 1.29 19.00
N SER A 220 -4.73 2.09 19.06
CA SER A 220 -4.62 3.49 19.43
C SER A 220 -5.80 3.91 20.31
N TYR A 221 -5.51 4.75 21.29
CA TYR A 221 -6.49 5.44 22.11
C TYR A 221 -6.23 6.93 22.02
N MET A 222 -7.27 7.72 21.81
CA MET A 222 -7.14 9.18 21.73
C MET A 222 -8.27 9.85 22.50
N ALA A 223 -7.92 10.91 23.19
CA ALA A 223 -8.87 11.88 23.71
C ALA A 223 -8.51 13.27 23.16
N ARG A 224 -9.50 13.95 22.60
CA ARG A 224 -9.39 15.33 22.13
C ARG A 224 -10.48 16.16 22.71
N VAL A 225 -10.11 17.33 23.23
CA VAL A 225 -11.03 18.35 23.72
C VAL A 225 -10.82 19.62 22.90
N ASN A 226 -11.88 20.08 22.25
CA ASN A 226 -11.94 21.40 21.65
C ASN A 226 -12.86 22.25 22.52
N TYR A 227 -12.35 23.37 23.01
CA TYR A 227 -13.08 24.32 23.81
C TYR A 227 -13.10 25.67 23.11
N GLY A 228 -14.26 26.25 23.00
CA GLY A 228 -14.48 27.60 22.47
C GLY A 228 -15.13 28.49 23.52
N LEU A 229 -14.53 29.65 23.76
CA LEU A 229 -15.08 30.67 24.63
C LEU A 229 -15.52 31.87 23.79
N MET A 230 -16.83 32.19 23.82
CA MET A 230 -17.45 33.29 23.08
C MET A 230 -17.16 33.27 21.58
N ASP A 231 -16.87 32.11 21.03
CA ASP A 231 -16.40 31.90 19.66
C ASP A 231 -15.14 32.72 19.27
N LYS A 232 -14.44 33.28 20.25
CA LYS A 232 -13.23 34.08 20.08
C LYS A 232 -11.95 33.34 20.44
N TYR A 233 -11.94 32.67 21.58
CA TYR A 233 -10.78 31.98 22.10
C TYR A 233 -11.01 30.48 21.99
N LEU A 234 -10.15 29.83 21.25
CA LEU A 234 -10.29 28.41 20.95
C LEU A 234 -9.07 27.65 21.52
N LEU A 235 -9.33 26.60 22.28
CA LEU A 235 -8.32 25.69 22.82
C LEU A 235 -8.59 24.30 22.28
N THR A 236 -7.56 23.65 21.75
CA THR A 236 -7.58 22.23 21.41
C THR A 236 -6.49 21.52 22.22
N VAL A 237 -6.86 20.47 22.92
CA VAL A 237 -5.91 19.58 23.60
C VAL A 237 -6.16 18.16 23.11
N THR A 238 -5.10 17.45 22.74
CA THR A 238 -5.19 16.06 22.31
C THR A 238 -4.12 15.24 23.01
N GLY A 239 -4.50 14.10 23.55
CA GLY A 239 -3.60 13.05 23.98
C GLY A 239 -3.87 11.79 23.16
N ARG A 240 -2.84 11.20 22.56
CA ARG A 240 -2.93 9.96 21.80
C ARG A 240 -1.90 8.96 22.32
N PHE A 241 -2.36 7.75 22.56
CA PHE A 241 -1.54 6.64 23.00
C PHE A 241 -1.59 5.56 21.93
N ASP A 242 -0.46 5.32 21.27
CA ASP A 242 -0.35 4.44 20.12
C ASP A 242 0.56 3.25 20.43
N GLY A 243 0.09 2.06 20.08
CA GLY A 243 0.84 0.83 20.18
C GLY A 243 1.04 0.16 18.82
N ALA A 244 2.26 -0.31 18.55
CA ALA A 244 2.61 -1.01 17.32
C ALA A 244 3.35 -2.32 17.61
N SER A 245 2.86 -3.43 17.03
CA SER A 245 3.44 -4.76 17.28
C SER A 245 4.86 -4.92 16.75
N MET A 246 5.24 -4.12 15.76
CA MET A 246 6.56 -4.17 15.08
C MET A 246 7.68 -3.52 15.90
N LEU A 247 7.35 -2.76 16.95
CA LEU A 247 8.33 -2.14 17.82
C LEU A 247 8.87 -3.13 18.85
N ALA A 248 10.06 -2.86 19.37
CA ALA A 248 10.74 -3.70 20.35
C ALA A 248 9.92 -3.91 21.63
N ALA A 249 10.14 -5.03 22.29
CA ALA A 249 9.55 -5.30 23.59
C ALA A 249 9.92 -4.17 24.58
N GLY A 250 8.95 -3.68 25.35
CA GLY A 250 9.11 -2.55 26.26
C GLY A 250 8.86 -1.17 25.63
N ASN A 251 8.97 -1.03 24.30
CA ASN A 251 8.79 0.23 23.58
C ASN A 251 7.64 0.17 22.56
N LYS A 252 6.69 -0.75 22.75
CA LYS A 252 5.58 -0.93 21.80
C LYS A 252 4.54 0.18 21.87
N TRP A 253 4.46 0.89 22.96
CA TRP A 253 3.48 1.93 23.22
C TRP A 253 4.16 3.25 23.52
N ASP A 254 3.60 4.33 22.97
CA ASP A 254 4.08 5.69 23.23
C ASP A 254 2.92 6.68 23.27
N PHE A 255 3.17 7.82 23.93
CA PHE A 255 2.17 8.86 24.17
C PHE A 255 2.53 10.16 23.43
N PHE A 256 1.57 10.68 22.66
CA PHE A 256 1.71 11.84 21.78
C PHE A 256 0.75 12.95 22.21
N PRO A 257 1.18 13.86 23.11
CA PRO A 257 0.40 15.02 23.47
C PRO A 257 0.48 16.13 22.44
N SER A 258 -0.60 16.88 22.28
CA SER A 258 -0.60 18.14 21.55
C SER A 258 -1.59 19.14 22.14
N ALA A 259 -1.25 20.43 22.01
CA ALA A 259 -2.12 21.53 22.39
C ALA A 259 -2.04 22.66 21.36
N ALA A 260 -3.15 23.32 21.10
CA ALA A 260 -3.21 24.50 20.25
C ALA A 260 -4.17 25.53 20.82
N LEU A 261 -3.77 26.78 20.73
CA LEU A 261 -4.57 27.95 21.07
C LEU A 261 -4.83 28.75 19.78
N ALA A 262 -6.03 29.24 19.62
CA ALA A 262 -6.36 30.16 18.56
C ALA A 262 -7.22 31.32 19.08
N TRP A 263 -6.87 32.52 18.61
CA TRP A 263 -7.57 33.74 18.91
C TRP A 263 -8.14 34.33 17.62
N ARG A 264 -9.46 34.44 17.56
CA ARG A 264 -10.21 35.07 16.47
C ARG A 264 -10.27 36.57 16.73
N MET A 265 -9.21 37.27 16.35
CA MET A 265 -9.04 38.70 16.61
C MET A 265 -10.10 39.54 15.88
N GLU A 266 -10.62 39.05 14.76
CA GLU A 266 -11.73 39.67 14.03
C GLU A 266 -13.02 39.79 14.85
N GLN A 267 -13.16 39.03 15.93
CA GLN A 267 -14.29 39.10 16.84
C GLN A 267 -14.11 40.14 17.95
N GLU A 268 -12.94 40.82 17.99
CA GLU A 268 -12.70 41.87 18.96
C GLU A 268 -13.27 43.20 18.48
N LYS A 269 -13.92 43.94 19.41
CA LYS A 269 -14.61 45.21 19.08
C LYS A 269 -13.71 46.22 18.40
N TRP A 270 -12.41 46.29 18.76
CA TRP A 270 -11.44 47.20 18.21
C TRP A 270 -10.97 46.83 16.79
N ILE A 271 -10.99 45.51 16.44
CA ILE A 271 -10.73 45.06 15.07
C ILE A 271 -11.94 45.27 14.18
N GLN A 272 -13.17 45.03 14.70
CA GLN A 272 -14.42 45.21 13.95
C GLN A 272 -14.64 46.65 13.44
N GLN A 273 -13.95 47.61 14.01
CA GLN A 273 -13.96 49.01 13.53
C GLN A 273 -13.11 49.21 12.26
N ILE A 274 -12.31 48.24 11.88
CA ILE A 274 -11.41 48.29 10.72
C ILE A 274 -12.10 47.60 9.54
N ASN A 275 -12.76 48.36 8.68
CA ASN A 275 -13.68 47.83 7.65
C ASN A 275 -13.05 46.93 6.58
N TRP A 276 -11.73 46.94 6.43
CA TRP A 276 -11.01 46.10 5.46
C TRP A 276 -10.52 44.76 6.03
N ILE A 277 -10.63 44.52 7.34
CA ILE A 277 -10.25 43.27 7.98
C ILE A 277 -11.50 42.38 8.14
N ASN A 278 -11.68 41.43 7.25
CA ASN A 278 -12.78 40.46 7.33
C ASN A 278 -12.46 39.26 8.22
N GLN A 279 -11.18 38.83 8.26
CA GLN A 279 -10.74 37.71 9.05
C GLN A 279 -9.32 37.95 9.54
N LEU A 280 -9.10 37.80 10.84
CA LEU A 280 -7.81 37.87 11.48
C LEU A 280 -7.72 36.87 12.63
N LYS A 281 -6.97 35.80 12.43
CA LYS A 281 -6.84 34.71 13.41
C LYS A 281 -5.39 34.42 13.72
N LEU A 282 -5.02 34.50 15.00
CA LEU A 282 -3.74 34.03 15.49
C LEU A 282 -3.87 32.60 15.98
N ARG A 283 -2.94 31.72 15.62
CA ARG A 283 -2.89 30.35 16.11
C ARG A 283 -1.48 29.98 16.52
N VAL A 284 -1.36 29.34 17.70
CA VAL A 284 -0.12 28.77 18.22
C VAL A 284 -0.41 27.34 18.63
N GLY A 285 0.47 26.41 18.29
CA GLY A 285 0.29 25.01 18.65
C GLY A 285 1.64 24.33 18.86
N TYR A 286 1.61 23.34 19.71
CA TYR A 286 2.73 22.43 19.98
C TYR A 286 2.21 20.99 19.99
N GLY A 287 3.02 20.06 19.51
CA GLY A 287 2.68 18.65 19.55
C GLY A 287 3.91 17.77 19.38
N VAL A 288 3.80 16.59 19.95
CA VAL A 288 4.77 15.51 19.79
C VAL A 288 4.20 14.52 18.79
N THR A 289 5.02 14.10 17.83
CA THR A 289 4.67 13.08 16.84
C THR A 289 5.69 11.95 16.89
N GLY A 290 5.22 10.72 16.64
CA GLY A 290 6.08 9.55 16.55
C GLY A 290 6.12 8.98 15.11
N ASN A 291 7.12 8.15 14.88
CA ASN A 291 7.25 7.38 13.64
C ASN A 291 7.42 5.90 13.99
N SER A 292 6.57 5.05 13.45
CA SER A 292 6.64 3.59 13.57
C SER A 292 7.08 2.89 12.27
N ALA A 293 7.83 3.59 11.40
CA ALA A 293 8.32 3.08 10.12
C ALA A 293 9.45 2.06 10.31
N VAL A 294 9.12 0.96 10.98
CA VAL A 294 10.00 -0.20 11.19
C VAL A 294 9.32 -1.39 10.53
N ASN A 295 10.10 -2.19 9.78
CA ASN A 295 9.55 -3.40 9.18
C ASN A 295 9.14 -4.43 10.25
N PRO A 296 8.06 -5.21 10.00
CA PRO A 296 7.73 -6.32 10.88
C PRO A 296 8.93 -7.22 11.12
N TYR A 297 9.11 -7.64 12.38
CA TYR A 297 10.21 -8.50 12.87
C TYR A 297 11.62 -7.89 12.83
N GLN A 298 11.80 -6.67 12.33
CA GLN A 298 13.12 -6.03 12.27
C GLN A 298 13.76 -5.83 13.64
N THR A 299 12.94 -5.71 14.70
CA THR A 299 13.40 -5.59 16.09
C THR A 299 13.56 -6.93 16.79
N ALA A 300 13.20 -8.04 16.14
CA ALA A 300 13.46 -9.39 16.62
C ALA A 300 14.85 -9.84 16.11
N GLY A 301 15.59 -10.56 16.94
CA GLY A 301 16.85 -11.17 16.51
C GLY A 301 16.60 -12.16 15.38
N SER A 302 17.43 -12.13 14.33
CA SER A 302 17.40 -13.13 13.26
C SER A 302 18.38 -14.26 13.58
N VAL A 303 17.93 -15.51 13.38
CA VAL A 303 18.76 -16.69 13.45
C VAL A 303 18.92 -17.20 12.02
N THR A 304 20.14 -17.30 11.54
CA THR A 304 20.45 -17.92 10.26
C THR A 304 20.98 -19.34 10.52
N SER A 305 20.31 -20.34 9.98
CA SER A 305 20.84 -21.71 9.96
C SER A 305 21.58 -21.92 8.64
N THR A 306 22.85 -22.28 8.72
CA THR A 306 23.62 -22.78 7.59
C THR A 306 23.65 -24.31 7.68
N TYR A 307 23.14 -24.97 6.66
CA TYR A 307 23.25 -26.42 6.47
C TYR A 307 24.35 -26.72 5.48
#